data_ad826ed87bcc456998ae1b1b38960a2f
#
_entry.id   ad826ed87bcc456998ae1b1b38960a2f
#
_cell.length_a   1.000
_cell.length_b   1.000
_cell.length_c   1.000
_cell.angle_alpha   90.00
_cell.angle_beta   90.00
_cell.angle_gamma   90.00
#
_symmetry.space_group_name_H-M   'P 1'
#
loop_
_entity.id
_entity.type
_entity.pdbx_description
1 polymer ?
#
loop_
_entity_poly.entity_id
_entity_poly.type
_entity_poly.pdbx_seq_one_letter_code
_entity_poly.pdbx_strand_id
1 'polypeptide(L)'
;MLTGKSFIGNSRGAGSDICGSGINPANGEKLSPDTIAATSQEVQYALNIAEEAFFVYRQKSGAEKATFLRAIATNIEARIEDIIARGPLEAGLAEGRMRGETGRTTGQLRMFADLLDEGSWLDARIDTAQPDRAPIPKVDLRSMLTGLGPVAVFCASNFPLAFSTAGGDTAS
;
A
#
# COMPACT_ATOMS: atom_id res chain seq x y z
N MET A 1 6.05 18.56 -6.40
CA MET A 1 6.65 19.36 -5.31
C MET A 1 6.27 18.78 -3.97
N LEU A 2 7.23 18.57 -3.06
CA LEU A 2 6.98 18.11 -1.69
C LEU A 2 6.30 19.23 -0.90
N THR A 3 5.30 18.89 -0.07
CA THR A 3 4.54 19.87 0.72
C THR A 3 4.60 19.63 2.23
N GLY A 4 5.14 18.47 2.64
CA GLY A 4 5.13 18.02 4.03
C GLY A 4 3.75 17.68 4.60
N LYS A 5 2.68 17.85 3.82
CA LYS A 5 1.29 17.57 4.22
C LYS A 5 0.87 16.16 3.87
N SER A 6 0.04 15.54 4.70
CA SER A 6 -0.59 14.25 4.44
C SER A 6 -1.37 14.28 3.11
N PHE A 7 -1.42 13.15 2.42
CA PHE A 7 -2.25 12.96 1.25
C PHE A 7 -3.45 12.09 1.67
N ILE A 8 -4.65 12.64 1.60
CA ILE A 8 -5.88 11.99 2.06
C ILE A 8 -6.91 12.03 0.95
N GLY A 9 -7.31 10.88 0.45
CA GLY A 9 -8.13 10.80 -0.75
C GLY A 9 -7.42 11.48 -1.93
N ASN A 10 -8.05 12.47 -2.55
CA ASN A 10 -7.51 13.20 -3.70
C ASN A 10 -6.97 14.60 -3.32
N SER A 11 -6.76 14.89 -2.04
CA SER A 11 -6.38 16.22 -1.57
C SER A 11 -5.23 16.18 -0.56
N ARG A 12 -4.63 17.34 -0.34
CA ARG A 12 -3.64 17.54 0.72
C ARG A 12 -4.33 17.95 2.01
N GLY A 13 -3.80 17.48 3.13
CA GLY A 13 -4.29 17.86 4.45
C GLY A 13 -4.30 19.37 4.67
N ALA A 14 -5.26 19.84 5.46
CA ALA A 14 -5.44 21.24 5.83
C ALA A 14 -4.62 21.64 7.06
N GLY A 15 -4.12 20.68 7.84
CA GLY A 15 -3.32 20.90 9.04
C GLY A 15 -2.19 21.92 8.81
N SER A 16 -1.81 22.64 9.86
CA SER A 16 -0.77 23.67 9.84
C SER A 16 0.32 23.44 10.89
N ASP A 17 0.10 22.54 11.84
CA ASP A 17 1.02 22.31 12.95
C ASP A 17 2.24 21.52 12.49
N ILE A 18 3.41 22.09 12.64
CA ILE A 18 4.68 21.44 12.31
C ILE A 18 4.95 20.38 13.38
N CYS A 19 5.06 19.11 12.96
CA CYS A 19 5.42 18.00 13.84
C CYS A 19 6.88 17.58 13.71
N GLY A 20 7.60 18.07 12.70
CA GLY A 20 9.01 17.76 12.51
C GLY A 20 9.53 18.21 11.17
N SER A 21 10.76 17.81 10.88
CA SER A 21 11.45 18.05 9.60
C SER A 21 12.41 16.91 9.34
N GLY A 22 12.65 16.60 8.07
CA GLY A 22 13.77 15.74 7.73
C GLY A 22 15.08 16.41 8.15
N ILE A 23 16.02 15.59 8.59
CA ILE A 23 17.40 16.02 8.90
C ILE A 23 18.33 15.21 8.02
N ASN A 24 19.22 15.88 7.31
CA ASN A 24 20.25 15.21 6.56
C ASN A 24 21.29 14.59 7.52
N PRO A 25 21.39 13.26 7.62
CA PRO A 25 22.28 12.62 8.58
C PRO A 25 23.76 12.83 8.26
N ALA A 26 24.11 13.25 7.04
CA ALA A 26 25.51 13.49 6.66
C ALA A 26 26.07 14.80 7.21
N ASN A 27 25.22 15.83 7.43
CA ASN A 27 25.69 17.16 7.83
C ASN A 27 24.83 17.83 8.91
N GLY A 28 23.72 17.20 9.32
CA GLY A 28 22.79 17.74 10.32
C GLY A 28 21.87 18.85 9.82
N GLU A 29 21.89 19.17 8.53
CA GLU A 29 21.04 20.23 7.97
C GLU A 29 19.56 19.82 7.94
N LYS A 30 18.71 20.80 8.28
CA LYS A 30 17.27 20.66 8.17
C LYS A 30 16.82 20.63 6.71
N LEU A 31 16.00 19.66 6.37
CA LEU A 31 15.47 19.49 5.02
C LEU A 31 14.05 20.07 4.92
N SER A 32 13.86 20.90 3.88
CA SER A 32 12.52 21.44 3.55
C SER A 32 11.76 20.43 2.66
N PRO A 33 10.40 20.41 2.73
CA PRO A 33 9.55 21.15 3.65
C PRO A 33 9.48 20.53 5.06
N ASP A 34 8.96 21.30 6.02
CA ASP A 34 8.57 20.77 7.31
C ASP A 34 7.42 19.78 7.17
N THR A 35 7.38 18.77 8.05
CA THR A 35 6.26 17.81 8.10
C THR A 35 5.13 18.39 8.94
N ILE A 36 3.94 18.35 8.39
CA ILE A 36 2.73 18.88 9.01
C ILE A 36 1.92 17.74 9.63
N ALA A 37 1.54 17.89 10.90
CA ALA A 37 0.70 16.92 11.58
C ALA A 37 -0.70 16.88 10.97
N ALA A 38 -1.23 15.68 10.77
CA ALA A 38 -2.64 15.52 10.47
C ALA A 38 -3.47 15.80 11.74
N THR A 39 -4.59 16.48 11.57
CA THR A 39 -5.56 16.67 12.65
C THR A 39 -6.32 15.37 12.96
N SER A 40 -6.90 15.25 14.15
CA SER A 40 -7.74 14.10 14.51
C SER A 40 -8.92 13.93 13.54
N GLN A 41 -9.47 15.02 13.02
CA GLN A 41 -10.55 14.99 12.03
C GLN A 41 -10.06 14.42 10.69
N GLU A 42 -8.87 14.78 10.26
CA GLU A 42 -8.26 14.25 9.04
C GLU A 42 -7.95 12.76 9.16
N VAL A 43 -7.46 12.31 10.31
CA VAL A 43 -7.24 10.88 10.59
C VAL A 43 -8.57 10.13 10.52
N GLN A 44 -9.62 10.63 11.18
CA GLN A 44 -10.94 10.00 11.14
C GLN A 44 -11.51 9.98 9.71
N TYR A 45 -11.35 11.06 8.97
CA TYR A 45 -11.77 11.13 7.58
C TYR A 45 -11.02 10.10 6.70
N ALA A 46 -9.70 9.98 6.88
CA ALA A 46 -8.91 8.99 6.16
C ALA A 46 -9.39 7.55 6.42
N LEU A 47 -9.72 7.22 7.67
CA LEU A 47 -10.28 5.91 8.04
C LEU A 47 -11.64 5.68 7.37
N ASN A 48 -12.52 6.67 7.39
CA ASN A 48 -13.85 6.55 6.80
C ASN A 48 -13.78 6.30 5.28
N ILE A 49 -12.98 7.09 4.54
CA ILE A 49 -12.83 6.90 3.09
C ILE A 49 -12.12 5.58 2.75
N ALA A 50 -11.22 5.09 3.61
CA ALA A 50 -10.59 3.78 3.42
C ALA A 50 -11.62 2.65 3.59
N GLU A 51 -12.51 2.74 4.59
CA GLU A 51 -13.60 1.79 4.78
C GLU A 51 -14.58 1.81 3.59
N GLU A 52 -15.02 2.99 3.14
CA GLU A 52 -15.88 3.11 1.96
C GLU A 52 -15.21 2.52 0.71
N ALA A 53 -13.94 2.82 0.48
CA ALA A 53 -13.18 2.29 -0.64
C ALA A 53 -13.06 0.76 -0.60
N PHE A 54 -12.95 0.16 0.59
CA PHE A 54 -12.87 -1.28 0.75
C PHE A 54 -14.10 -1.99 0.15
N PHE A 55 -15.32 -1.50 0.39
CA PHE A 55 -16.54 -2.12 -0.15
C PHE A 55 -16.57 -2.12 -1.68
N VAL A 56 -15.97 -1.12 -2.32
CA VAL A 56 -15.85 -1.04 -3.78
C VAL A 56 -14.68 -1.92 -4.26
N TYR A 57 -13.52 -1.79 -3.63
CA TYR A 57 -12.30 -2.47 -4.06
C TYR A 57 -12.37 -3.99 -3.90
N ARG A 58 -13.00 -4.48 -2.84
CA ARG A 58 -13.20 -5.92 -2.61
C ARG A 58 -13.99 -6.61 -3.74
N GLN A 59 -14.83 -5.88 -4.47
CA GLN A 59 -15.62 -6.41 -5.59
C GLN A 59 -14.84 -6.47 -6.91
N LYS A 60 -13.65 -5.86 -6.96
CA LYS A 60 -12.82 -5.89 -8.14
C LYS A 60 -12.28 -7.29 -8.41
N SER A 61 -12.21 -7.65 -9.69
CA SER A 61 -11.58 -8.89 -10.13
C SER A 61 -10.07 -8.89 -9.86
N GLY A 62 -9.45 -10.07 -9.83
CA GLY A 62 -7.99 -10.20 -9.74
C GLY A 62 -7.28 -9.41 -10.82
N ALA A 63 -7.74 -9.48 -12.06
CA ALA A 63 -7.15 -8.74 -13.19
C ALA A 63 -7.23 -7.20 -13.03
N GLU A 64 -8.35 -6.66 -12.51
CA GLU A 64 -8.46 -5.22 -12.22
C GLU A 64 -7.49 -4.79 -11.12
N LYS A 65 -7.37 -5.58 -10.05
CA LYS A 65 -6.41 -5.33 -8.96
C LYS A 65 -4.97 -5.46 -9.45
N ALA A 66 -4.66 -6.48 -10.24
CA ALA A 66 -3.34 -6.66 -10.86
C ALA A 66 -2.94 -5.47 -11.74
N THR A 67 -3.88 -4.96 -12.54
CA THR A 67 -3.68 -3.76 -13.35
C THR A 67 -3.35 -2.55 -12.48
N PHE A 68 -4.05 -2.38 -11.35
CA PHE A 68 -3.79 -1.30 -10.40
C PHE A 68 -2.39 -1.40 -9.77
N LEU A 69 -1.96 -2.58 -9.31
CA LEU A 69 -0.61 -2.77 -8.75
C LEU A 69 0.49 -2.50 -9.77
N ARG A 70 0.31 -2.95 -11.03
CA ARG A 70 1.27 -2.67 -12.11
C ARG A 70 1.34 -1.17 -12.43
N ALA A 71 0.21 -0.46 -12.38
CA ALA A 71 0.19 0.99 -12.57
C ALA A 71 0.94 1.72 -11.45
N ILE A 72 0.80 1.28 -10.18
CA ILE A 72 1.58 1.82 -9.06
C ILE A 72 3.07 1.60 -9.32
N ALA A 73 3.50 0.39 -9.68
CA ALA A 73 4.90 0.08 -9.96
C ALA A 73 5.48 0.97 -11.06
N THR A 74 4.75 1.14 -12.16
CA THR A 74 5.15 1.99 -13.29
C THR A 74 5.29 3.47 -12.88
N ASN A 75 4.35 3.97 -12.06
CA ASN A 75 4.41 5.35 -11.57
C ASN A 75 5.58 5.58 -10.59
N ILE A 76 5.94 4.59 -9.76
CA ILE A 76 7.12 4.66 -8.90
C ILE A 76 8.39 4.74 -9.75
N GLU A 77 8.52 3.89 -10.77
CA GLU A 77 9.67 3.90 -11.69
C GLU A 77 9.79 5.22 -12.46
N ALA A 78 8.69 5.80 -12.90
CA ALA A 78 8.67 7.10 -13.56
C ALA A 78 9.14 8.25 -12.65
N ARG A 79 9.17 8.05 -11.33
CA ARG A 79 9.60 9.03 -10.34
C ARG A 79 10.95 8.70 -9.70
N ILE A 80 11.72 7.77 -10.28
CA ILE A 80 12.97 7.28 -9.67
C ILE A 80 13.97 8.40 -9.40
N GLU A 81 14.08 9.36 -10.29
CA GLU A 81 15.03 10.47 -10.11
C GLU A 81 14.62 11.42 -8.96
N ASP A 82 13.33 11.65 -8.77
CA ASP A 82 12.80 12.39 -7.61
C ASP A 82 13.11 11.65 -6.29
N ILE A 83 12.97 10.32 -6.29
CA ILE A 83 13.25 9.46 -5.14
C ILE A 83 14.74 9.50 -4.82
N ILE A 84 15.62 9.41 -5.82
CA ILE A 84 17.06 9.45 -5.65
C ILE A 84 17.55 10.83 -5.22
N ALA A 85 16.93 11.89 -5.69
CA ALA A 85 17.27 13.24 -5.26
C ALA A 85 16.95 13.50 -3.78
N ARG A 86 15.96 12.80 -3.21
CA ARG A 86 15.47 13.04 -1.85
C ARG A 86 15.88 11.94 -0.85
N GLY A 87 15.73 10.68 -1.23
CA GLY A 87 15.89 9.54 -0.32
C GLY A 87 17.23 9.47 0.40
N PRO A 88 18.37 9.62 -0.29
CA PRO A 88 19.68 9.64 0.35
C PRO A 88 19.85 10.74 1.39
N LEU A 89 19.25 11.92 1.15
CA LEU A 89 19.31 13.05 2.08
C LEU A 89 18.52 12.81 3.35
N GLU A 90 17.43 12.06 3.30
CA GLU A 90 16.59 11.77 4.48
C GLU A 90 17.04 10.52 5.24
N ALA A 91 17.43 9.48 4.50
CA ALA A 91 17.71 8.17 5.09
C ALA A 91 19.20 7.89 5.33
N GLY A 92 20.10 8.72 4.79
CA GLY A 92 21.54 8.45 4.81
C GLY A 92 21.96 7.23 4.00
N LEU A 93 21.11 6.76 3.11
CA LEU A 93 21.39 5.59 2.28
C LEU A 93 22.07 6.02 0.97
N ALA A 94 23.01 5.21 0.50
CA ALA A 94 23.67 5.46 -0.79
C ALA A 94 22.65 5.40 -1.95
N GLU A 95 22.89 6.20 -3.00
CA GLU A 95 22.03 6.25 -4.19
C GLU A 95 21.81 4.86 -4.80
N GLY A 96 22.87 4.07 -4.98
CA GLY A 96 22.77 2.71 -5.52
C GLY A 96 21.86 1.79 -4.69
N ARG A 97 21.87 1.97 -3.36
CA ARG A 97 20.96 1.27 -2.46
C ARG A 97 19.51 1.69 -2.69
N MET A 98 19.24 2.98 -2.83
CA MET A 98 17.89 3.49 -3.09
C MET A 98 17.35 3.03 -4.45
N ARG A 99 18.20 3.00 -5.49
CA ARG A 99 17.81 2.45 -6.81
C ARG A 99 17.47 0.96 -6.72
N GLY A 100 18.28 0.17 -6.02
CA GLY A 100 18.04 -1.25 -5.79
C GLY A 100 16.74 -1.49 -5.02
N GLU A 101 16.47 -0.66 -4.01
CA GLU A 101 15.23 -0.74 -3.22
C GLU A 101 13.99 -0.36 -4.03
N THR A 102 14.09 0.65 -4.90
CA THR A 102 13.01 0.97 -5.85
C THR A 102 12.68 -0.22 -6.74
N GLY A 103 13.70 -0.87 -7.32
CA GLY A 103 13.52 -2.07 -8.13
C GLY A 103 12.90 -3.24 -7.35
N ARG A 104 13.32 -3.45 -6.10
CA ARG A 104 12.70 -4.44 -5.22
C ARG A 104 11.22 -4.13 -4.96
N THR A 105 10.89 -2.88 -4.68
CA THR A 105 9.53 -2.43 -4.40
C THR A 105 8.61 -2.67 -5.61
N THR A 106 9.03 -2.24 -6.79
CA THR A 106 8.24 -2.39 -8.02
C THR A 106 8.16 -3.85 -8.48
N GLY A 107 9.22 -4.62 -8.27
CA GLY A 107 9.26 -6.07 -8.52
C GLY A 107 8.25 -6.83 -7.64
N GLN A 108 8.16 -6.48 -6.36
CA GLN A 108 7.21 -7.10 -5.44
C GLN A 108 5.75 -6.75 -5.81
N LEU A 109 5.45 -5.50 -6.15
CA LEU A 109 4.13 -5.11 -6.64
C LEU A 109 3.71 -5.92 -7.89
N ARG A 110 4.64 -6.15 -8.83
CA ARG A 110 4.36 -6.98 -10.00
C ARG A 110 4.18 -8.46 -9.66
N MET A 111 4.96 -8.99 -8.72
CA MET A 111 4.81 -10.36 -8.23
C MET A 111 3.40 -10.59 -7.64
N PHE A 112 2.89 -9.66 -6.83
CA PHE A 112 1.52 -9.75 -6.29
C PHE A 112 0.46 -9.53 -7.39
N ALA A 113 0.73 -8.70 -8.40
CA ALA A 113 -0.14 -8.59 -9.54
C ALA A 113 -0.26 -9.92 -10.31
N ASP A 114 0.85 -10.63 -10.49
CA ASP A 114 0.85 -11.95 -11.13
C ASP A 114 0.10 -13.00 -10.30
N LEU A 115 0.25 -12.96 -8.98
CA LEU A 115 -0.52 -13.80 -8.05
C LEU A 115 -2.03 -13.53 -8.13
N LEU A 116 -2.43 -12.27 -8.27
CA LEU A 116 -3.83 -11.87 -8.42
C LEU A 116 -4.42 -12.36 -9.76
N ASP A 117 -3.64 -12.33 -10.84
CA ASP A 117 -4.06 -12.85 -12.15
C ASP A 117 -4.17 -14.38 -12.13
N GLU A 118 -3.27 -15.06 -11.41
CA GLU A 118 -3.25 -16.52 -11.29
C GLU A 118 -4.43 -17.02 -10.44
N GLY A 119 -4.74 -16.35 -9.32
CA GLY A 119 -5.95 -16.52 -8.54
C GLY A 119 -5.96 -17.67 -7.51
N SER A 120 -4.91 -18.49 -7.38
CA SER A 120 -4.87 -19.62 -6.43
C SER A 120 -4.97 -19.17 -4.97
N TRP A 121 -4.56 -17.92 -4.66
CA TRP A 121 -4.65 -17.35 -3.33
C TRP A 121 -6.08 -17.32 -2.75
N LEU A 122 -7.11 -17.34 -3.62
CA LEU A 122 -8.53 -17.39 -3.21
C LEU A 122 -8.88 -18.66 -2.44
N ASP A 123 -8.11 -19.74 -2.60
CA ASP A 123 -8.41 -21.07 -2.02
C ASP A 123 -9.89 -21.44 -2.16
N ALA A 124 -10.41 -21.26 -3.39
CA ALA A 124 -11.83 -21.47 -3.67
C ALA A 124 -12.21 -22.95 -3.52
N ARG A 125 -13.22 -23.23 -2.73
CA ARG A 125 -13.71 -24.57 -2.43
C ARG A 125 -15.19 -24.70 -2.77
N ILE A 126 -15.56 -25.82 -3.38
CA ILE A 126 -16.94 -26.18 -3.71
C ILE A 126 -17.22 -27.54 -3.08
N ASP A 127 -18.16 -27.54 -2.14
CA ASP A 127 -18.71 -28.73 -1.53
C ASP A 127 -20.13 -28.96 -2.06
N THR A 128 -20.27 -29.88 -3.01
CA THR A 128 -21.56 -30.15 -3.67
C THR A 128 -22.57 -30.73 -2.70
N ALA A 129 -23.84 -30.41 -2.94
CA ALA A 129 -24.96 -30.93 -2.18
C ALA A 129 -25.03 -32.45 -2.22
N GLN A 130 -25.47 -33.07 -1.12
CA GLN A 130 -25.83 -34.49 -1.01
C GLN A 130 -27.23 -34.57 -0.35
N PRO A 131 -28.30 -34.37 -1.11
CA PRO A 131 -29.64 -34.28 -0.55
C PRO A 131 -30.12 -35.58 0.12
N ASP A 132 -29.64 -36.72 -0.35
CA ASP A 132 -30.00 -38.04 0.17
C ASP A 132 -29.14 -38.53 1.34
N ARG A 133 -28.18 -37.73 1.81
CA ARG A 133 -27.32 -38.09 2.95
C ARG A 133 -28.11 -38.20 4.25
N ALA A 134 -28.02 -39.31 4.94
CA ALA A 134 -28.57 -39.50 6.28
C ALA A 134 -27.53 -39.26 7.36
N PRO A 135 -27.87 -38.86 8.59
CA PRO A 135 -29.19 -38.48 9.06
C PRO A 135 -29.66 -37.05 8.63
N ILE A 136 -28.69 -36.22 8.14
CA ILE A 136 -28.99 -34.85 7.75
C ILE A 136 -28.44 -34.61 6.33
N PRO A 137 -29.26 -34.11 5.39
CA PRO A 137 -28.80 -33.71 4.07
C PRO A 137 -27.65 -32.73 4.12
N LYS A 138 -26.69 -32.83 3.17
CA LYS A 138 -25.64 -31.85 2.97
C LYS A 138 -26.10 -30.82 1.96
N VAL A 139 -25.97 -29.53 2.30
CA VAL A 139 -26.25 -28.41 1.38
C VAL A 139 -25.04 -28.14 0.47
N ASP A 140 -25.25 -27.44 -0.64
CA ASP A 140 -24.15 -26.90 -1.46
C ASP A 140 -23.47 -25.76 -0.69
N LEU A 141 -22.16 -25.89 -0.50
CA LEU A 141 -21.35 -24.91 0.20
C LEU A 141 -20.22 -24.44 -0.72
N ARG A 142 -19.98 -23.14 -0.70
CA ARG A 142 -18.89 -22.52 -1.44
C ARG A 142 -18.18 -21.56 -0.52
N SER A 143 -16.84 -21.61 -0.52
CA SER A 143 -16.01 -20.75 0.30
C SER A 143 -14.82 -20.24 -0.51
N MET A 144 -14.35 -19.06 -0.15
CA MET A 144 -13.09 -18.50 -0.66
C MET A 144 -12.53 -17.48 0.34
N LEU A 145 -11.25 -17.21 0.24
CA LEU A 145 -10.62 -16.15 1.00
C LEU A 145 -11.01 -14.78 0.42
N THR A 146 -11.15 -13.80 1.31
CA THR A 146 -11.44 -12.40 0.96
C THR A 146 -10.59 -11.47 1.81
N GLY A 147 -10.38 -10.23 1.35
CA GLY A 147 -9.70 -9.20 2.14
C GLY A 147 -10.45 -8.89 3.44
N LEU A 148 -9.70 -8.59 4.51
CA LEU A 148 -10.25 -8.29 5.84
C LEU A 148 -10.80 -6.86 5.95
N GLY A 149 -10.20 -5.90 5.27
CA GLY A 149 -10.54 -4.49 5.37
C GLY A 149 -9.32 -3.58 5.20
N PRO A 150 -9.45 -2.29 5.51
CA PRO A 150 -8.33 -1.37 5.53
C PRO A 150 -7.23 -1.80 6.49
N VAL A 151 -5.97 -1.58 6.11
CA VAL A 151 -4.79 -1.94 6.89
C VAL A 151 -3.93 -0.72 7.12
N ALA A 152 -3.54 -0.47 8.37
CA ALA A 152 -2.54 0.55 8.70
C ALA A 152 -1.13 -0.03 8.51
N VAL A 153 -0.31 0.63 7.71
CA VAL A 153 1.07 0.23 7.43
C VAL A 153 2.03 1.21 8.11
N PHE A 154 2.88 0.70 9.01
CA PHE A 154 3.94 1.46 9.66
C PHE A 154 5.25 1.21 8.94
N CYS A 155 5.81 2.28 8.37
CA CYS A 155 7.04 2.22 7.58
C CYS A 155 8.29 2.08 8.46
N ALA A 156 9.40 1.68 7.83
CA ALA A 156 10.71 1.58 8.47
C ALA A 156 11.74 2.49 7.77
N SER A 157 12.52 3.24 8.56
CA SER A 157 13.49 4.22 8.03
C SER A 157 14.63 3.60 7.22
N ASN A 158 15.01 2.35 7.54
CA ASN A 158 16.08 1.64 6.86
C ASN A 158 15.66 0.97 5.54
N PHE A 159 14.35 0.93 5.25
CA PHE A 159 13.73 0.48 3.99
C PHE A 159 12.53 1.39 3.65
N PRO A 160 12.78 2.66 3.33
CA PRO A 160 11.72 3.68 3.24
C PRO A 160 10.69 3.41 2.14
N LEU A 161 11.04 2.68 1.09
CA LEU A 161 10.13 2.30 0.01
C LEU A 161 9.58 0.88 0.20
N ALA A 162 10.46 -0.11 0.43
CA ALA A 162 10.07 -1.51 0.47
C ALA A 162 9.15 -1.84 1.65
N PHE A 163 9.32 -1.18 2.80
CA PHE A 163 8.47 -1.41 3.98
C PHE A 163 7.38 -0.35 4.16
N SER A 164 7.17 0.49 3.16
CA SER A 164 5.99 1.33 3.03
C SER A 164 5.06 0.80 1.95
N THR A 165 5.40 1.05 0.69
CA THR A 165 4.57 0.68 -0.46
C THR A 165 4.53 -0.84 -0.65
N ALA A 166 5.68 -1.50 -0.75
CA ALA A 166 5.72 -2.94 -0.97
C ALA A 166 5.43 -3.76 0.31
N GLY A 167 5.69 -3.20 1.50
CA GLY A 167 5.26 -3.81 2.76
C GLY A 167 3.75 -3.78 2.97
N GLY A 168 3.06 -2.83 2.31
CA GLY A 168 1.62 -2.71 2.29
C GLY A 168 0.93 -3.44 1.14
N ASP A 169 1.67 -3.98 0.16
CA ASP A 169 1.11 -4.64 -1.02
C ASP A 169 0.37 -5.94 -0.69
N THR A 170 0.76 -6.63 0.37
CA THR A 170 0.00 -7.78 0.91
C THR A 170 -1.38 -7.39 1.42
N ALA A 171 -1.60 -6.12 1.70
CA ALA A 171 -2.89 -5.57 2.09
C ALA A 171 -3.71 -5.12 0.87
N SER A 172 -3.05 -4.81 -0.23
CA SER A 172 -3.68 -4.33 -1.46
C SER A 172 -4.18 -5.45 -2.33
#